data_df62c5a8cd6819e241c50bc6963bcf83
#
_entry.id   df62c5a8cd6819e241c50bc6963bcf83
#
_cell.length_a   1.000
_cell.length_b   1.000
_cell.length_c   1.000
_cell.angle_alpha   90.00
_cell.angle_beta   90.00
_cell.angle_gamma   90.00
#
_symmetry.space_group_name_H-M   'P 1'
#
loop_
_entity.id
_entity.type
_entity.pdbx_description
1 polymer ?
#
loop_
_entity_poly.entity_id
_entity_poly.type
_entity_poly.pdbx_seq_one_letter_code
_entity_poly.pdbx_strand_id
1 'polypeptide(L)'
;MNVDDLLIGLIYIALFFILFAVGKVVYNLLHREYDLNKEMVENDNPAVSLAVTGYYAGLVLSIGAAVVGPSAGLASDVMDILIYGVLSIVLLNVSSFLCDWVILARFKIRDELIRDRNQGTGAVIFGVLVASGFVIFGSVSGSGGTVWTAMGFWILGQVLLVVAALVYNLITPFDVHKEIEKDNVAAGIAFAGALIAIGIVVGLAAEGDFVSWRENVPAFIAYAGIGLVSLPFLRLLTDRLLLPGVKLSDEIIGLRPDKSKEKRGPNVGAAYVEAFAYIAGAFIIYWCI
;
A
#
# COMPACT_ATOMS: atom_id res chain seq x y z
N MET A 1 -27.20 -5.22 -21.64
CA MET A 1 -26.59 -3.90 -21.35
C MET A 1 -27.30 -2.90 -22.21
N ASN A 2 -28.08 -1.99 -21.60
CA ASN A 2 -28.80 -0.96 -22.33
C ASN A 2 -27.84 0.15 -22.75
N VAL A 3 -28.24 0.95 -23.76
CA VAL A 3 -27.42 2.11 -24.21
C VAL A 3 -27.22 3.10 -23.07
N ASP A 4 -28.23 3.27 -22.22
CA ASP A 4 -28.17 4.16 -21.07
C ASP A 4 -27.12 3.69 -20.02
N ASP A 5 -27.04 2.37 -19.74
CA ASP A 5 -26.03 1.80 -18.85
C ASP A 5 -24.61 2.04 -19.39
N LEU A 6 -24.44 1.95 -20.71
CA LEU A 6 -23.14 2.23 -21.34
C LEU A 6 -22.75 3.70 -21.22
N LEU A 7 -23.70 4.62 -21.44
CA LEU A 7 -23.47 6.06 -21.32
C LEU A 7 -23.12 6.44 -19.89
N ILE A 8 -23.82 5.89 -18.89
CA ILE A 8 -23.51 6.07 -17.46
C ILE A 8 -22.09 5.58 -17.15
N GLY A 9 -21.73 4.38 -17.61
CA GLY A 9 -20.37 3.85 -17.44
C GLY A 9 -19.29 4.74 -18.05
N LEU A 10 -19.54 5.31 -19.24
CA LEU A 10 -18.60 6.26 -19.85
C LEU A 10 -18.43 7.55 -19.05
N ILE A 11 -19.52 8.04 -18.42
CA ILE A 11 -19.45 9.20 -17.53
C ILE A 11 -18.58 8.88 -16.30
N TYR A 12 -18.76 7.72 -15.67
CA TYR A 12 -17.94 7.32 -14.51
C TYR A 12 -16.48 7.15 -14.89
N ILE A 13 -16.18 6.55 -16.05
CA ILE A 13 -14.81 6.45 -16.57
C ILE A 13 -14.19 7.84 -16.78
N ALA A 14 -14.93 8.77 -17.36
CA ALA A 14 -14.46 10.14 -17.58
C ALA A 14 -14.17 10.85 -16.25
N LEU A 15 -15.07 10.74 -15.26
CA LEU A 15 -14.88 11.29 -13.91
C LEU A 15 -13.67 10.69 -13.21
N PHE A 16 -13.50 9.36 -13.31
CA PHE A 16 -12.33 8.68 -12.76
C PHE A 16 -11.03 9.25 -13.31
N PHE A 17 -10.90 9.38 -14.64
CA PHE A 17 -9.68 9.92 -15.25
C PHE A 17 -9.47 11.40 -14.94
N ILE A 18 -10.53 12.20 -14.79
CA ILE A 18 -10.42 13.60 -14.33
C ILE A 18 -9.85 13.64 -12.91
N LEU A 19 -10.42 12.86 -11.99
CA LEU A 19 -9.94 12.79 -10.60
C LEU A 19 -8.51 12.25 -10.52
N PHE A 20 -8.18 11.23 -11.32
CA PHE A 20 -6.82 10.71 -11.41
C PHE A 20 -5.83 11.78 -11.89
N ALA A 21 -6.18 12.56 -12.92
CA ALA A 21 -5.37 13.67 -13.40
C ALA A 21 -5.19 14.76 -12.32
N VAL A 22 -6.26 15.09 -11.58
CA VAL A 22 -6.19 16.01 -10.44
C VAL A 22 -5.24 15.46 -9.37
N GLY A 23 -5.37 14.19 -8.99
CA GLY A 23 -4.48 13.55 -8.03
C GLY A 23 -3.02 13.61 -8.45
N LYS A 24 -2.72 13.29 -9.73
CA LYS A 24 -1.37 13.43 -10.30
C LYS A 24 -0.84 14.88 -10.17
N VAL A 25 -1.66 15.86 -10.49
CA VAL A 25 -1.26 17.28 -10.38
C VAL A 25 -0.99 17.65 -8.92
N VAL A 26 -1.86 17.25 -7.99
CA VAL A 26 -1.68 17.48 -6.54
C VAL A 26 -0.37 16.87 -6.06
N TYR A 27 -0.09 15.62 -6.41
CA TYR A 27 1.16 14.94 -6.03
C TYR A 27 2.39 15.69 -6.56
N ASN A 28 2.39 16.10 -7.82
CA ASN A 28 3.48 16.90 -8.41
C ASN A 28 3.65 18.26 -7.70
N LEU A 29 2.56 18.88 -7.28
CA LEU A 29 2.60 20.16 -6.55
C LEU A 29 3.17 20.00 -5.12
N LEU A 30 2.94 18.87 -4.48
CA LEU A 30 3.45 18.57 -3.14
C LEU A 30 4.93 18.16 -3.16
N HIS A 31 5.42 17.59 -4.29
CA HIS A 31 6.81 17.14 -4.45
C HIS A 31 7.62 18.08 -5.37
N ARG A 32 7.45 19.40 -5.20
CA ARG A 32 8.16 20.43 -6.03
C ARG A 32 9.66 20.50 -5.81
N GLU A 33 10.20 19.82 -4.84
CA GLU A 33 11.64 19.85 -4.52
C GLU A 33 12.51 19.25 -5.63
N TYR A 34 11.91 18.43 -6.51
CA TYR A 34 12.55 17.82 -7.69
C TYR A 34 11.52 17.61 -8.80
N ASP A 35 11.99 17.60 -10.04
CA ASP A 35 11.15 17.36 -11.20
C ASP A 35 10.93 15.86 -11.40
N LEU A 36 9.72 15.38 -11.06
CA LEU A 36 9.34 13.96 -11.17
C LEU A 36 9.49 13.42 -12.59
N ASN A 37 9.08 14.19 -13.61
CA ASN A 37 9.17 13.76 -14.99
C ASN A 37 10.62 13.62 -15.45
N LYS A 38 11.47 14.59 -15.07
CA LYS A 38 12.90 14.54 -15.36
C LYS A 38 13.56 13.34 -14.71
N GLU A 39 13.27 13.09 -13.43
CA GLU A 39 13.83 11.94 -12.72
C GLU A 39 13.41 10.61 -13.36
N MET A 40 12.14 10.45 -13.72
CA MET A 40 11.63 9.18 -14.27
C MET A 40 12.04 8.96 -15.73
N VAL A 41 12.06 10.02 -16.56
CA VAL A 41 12.20 9.87 -18.02
C VAL A 41 13.62 10.17 -18.49
N GLU A 42 14.23 11.28 -18.03
CA GLU A 42 15.56 11.69 -18.49
C GLU A 42 16.66 11.01 -17.66
N ASN A 43 16.47 10.91 -16.35
CA ASN A 43 17.46 10.37 -15.43
C ASN A 43 17.32 8.84 -15.22
N ASP A 44 16.27 8.22 -15.76
CA ASP A 44 15.95 6.78 -15.60
C ASP A 44 16.10 6.32 -14.13
N ASN A 45 15.45 7.05 -13.21
CA ASN A 45 15.53 6.81 -11.78
C ASN A 45 14.44 5.81 -11.33
N PRO A 46 14.79 4.54 -11.08
CA PRO A 46 13.82 3.53 -10.73
C PRO A 46 13.24 3.70 -9.32
N ALA A 47 13.95 4.34 -8.40
CA ALA A 47 13.46 4.60 -7.05
C ALA A 47 12.28 5.58 -7.07
N VAL A 48 12.42 6.70 -7.80
CA VAL A 48 11.33 7.66 -8.02
C VAL A 48 10.19 7.01 -8.80
N SER A 49 10.51 6.23 -9.83
CA SER A 49 9.51 5.53 -10.65
C SER A 49 8.65 4.58 -9.82
N LEU A 50 9.25 3.82 -8.88
CA LEU A 50 8.52 2.96 -7.94
C LEU A 50 7.60 3.78 -7.03
N ALA A 51 8.11 4.84 -6.40
CA ALA A 51 7.32 5.69 -5.50
C ALA A 51 6.10 6.30 -6.22
N VAL A 52 6.30 6.86 -7.42
CA VAL A 52 5.23 7.48 -8.24
C VAL A 52 4.24 6.43 -8.72
N THR A 53 4.70 5.25 -9.14
CA THR A 53 3.81 4.15 -9.55
C THR A 53 2.96 3.66 -8.38
N GLY A 54 3.53 3.60 -7.17
CA GLY A 54 2.80 3.30 -5.94
C GLY A 54 1.68 4.31 -5.68
N TYR A 55 1.98 5.60 -5.86
CA TYR A 55 0.96 6.65 -5.75
C TYR A 55 -0.16 6.47 -6.78
N TYR A 56 0.18 6.19 -8.05
CA TYR A 56 -0.82 5.97 -9.09
C TYR A 56 -1.68 4.72 -8.81
N ALA A 57 -1.08 3.63 -8.34
CA ALA A 57 -1.82 2.44 -7.93
C ALA A 57 -2.75 2.75 -6.74
N GLY A 58 -2.26 3.49 -5.74
CA GLY A 58 -3.06 3.97 -4.61
C GLY A 58 -4.23 4.86 -5.06
N LEU A 59 -4.02 5.77 -6.04
CA LEU A 59 -5.10 6.58 -6.62
C LEU A 59 -6.16 5.71 -7.31
N VAL A 60 -5.73 4.72 -8.10
CA VAL A 60 -6.68 3.82 -8.77
C VAL A 60 -7.57 3.10 -7.77
N LEU A 61 -6.97 2.56 -6.70
CA LEU A 61 -7.72 1.88 -5.65
C LEU A 61 -8.66 2.84 -4.92
N SER A 62 -8.14 3.97 -4.45
CA SER A 62 -8.90 4.89 -3.60
C SER A 62 -10.02 5.63 -4.33
N ILE A 63 -9.80 6.07 -5.58
CA ILE A 63 -10.87 6.68 -6.40
C ILE A 63 -11.85 5.60 -6.86
N GLY A 64 -11.36 4.37 -7.14
CA GLY A 64 -12.19 3.24 -7.52
C GLY A 64 -13.28 2.93 -6.51
N ALA A 65 -13.00 3.10 -5.21
CA ALA A 65 -13.99 2.92 -4.15
C ALA A 65 -15.24 3.82 -4.32
N ALA A 66 -15.02 5.08 -4.71
CA ALA A 66 -16.12 6.03 -4.92
C ALA A 66 -16.96 5.67 -6.16
N VAL A 67 -16.38 4.94 -7.13
CA VAL A 67 -17.08 4.52 -8.36
C VAL A 67 -17.87 3.23 -8.16
N VAL A 68 -17.38 2.32 -7.30
CA VAL A 68 -17.99 0.99 -7.06
C VAL A 68 -19.15 1.06 -6.05
N GLY A 69 -19.36 2.19 -5.36
CA GLY A 69 -20.42 2.37 -4.37
C GLY A 69 -21.83 2.10 -4.89
N PRO A 70 -22.82 1.93 -3.99
CA PRO A 70 -24.21 1.67 -4.36
C PRO A 70 -24.79 2.85 -5.13
N SER A 71 -25.46 2.56 -6.28
CA SER A 71 -26.08 3.60 -7.10
C SER A 71 -27.41 4.06 -6.53
N ALA A 72 -27.57 5.38 -6.41
CA ALA A 72 -28.83 6.04 -6.07
C ALA A 72 -29.38 6.89 -7.24
N GLY A 73 -28.79 6.74 -8.43
CA GLY A 73 -29.11 7.45 -9.67
C GLY A 73 -28.00 8.40 -10.09
N LEU A 74 -27.89 8.64 -11.40
CA LEU A 74 -26.76 9.31 -12.03
C LEU A 74 -26.32 10.61 -11.34
N ALA A 75 -27.27 11.47 -10.96
CA ALA A 75 -26.93 12.77 -10.33
C ALA A 75 -26.33 12.60 -8.93
N SER A 76 -26.85 11.65 -8.15
CA SER A 76 -26.30 11.30 -6.82
C SER A 76 -24.94 10.66 -6.96
N ASP A 77 -24.80 9.68 -7.86
CA ASP A 77 -23.57 8.93 -8.08
C ASP A 77 -22.42 9.86 -8.53
N VAL A 78 -22.69 10.80 -9.45
CA VAL A 78 -21.71 11.82 -9.85
C VAL A 78 -21.26 12.67 -8.66
N MET A 79 -22.19 13.07 -7.79
CA MET A 79 -21.86 13.86 -6.60
C MET A 79 -21.01 13.05 -5.62
N ASP A 80 -21.37 11.80 -5.38
CA ASP A 80 -20.64 10.89 -4.49
C ASP A 80 -19.22 10.61 -5.02
N ILE A 81 -19.08 10.33 -6.33
CA ILE A 81 -17.77 10.15 -6.97
C ILE A 81 -16.89 11.40 -6.81
N LEU A 82 -17.46 12.60 -6.95
CA LEU A 82 -16.70 13.84 -6.78
C LEU A 82 -16.28 14.05 -5.32
N ILE A 83 -17.22 13.91 -4.37
CA ILE A 83 -16.95 14.13 -2.95
C ILE A 83 -15.92 13.11 -2.43
N TYR A 84 -16.21 11.83 -2.59
CA TYR A 84 -15.34 10.76 -2.07
C TYR A 84 -14.07 10.58 -2.90
N GLY A 85 -14.08 10.89 -4.18
CA GLY A 85 -12.88 10.92 -5.01
C GLY A 85 -11.91 12.04 -4.61
N VAL A 86 -12.40 13.24 -4.34
CA VAL A 86 -11.57 14.34 -3.80
C VAL A 86 -11.06 13.98 -2.40
N LEU A 87 -11.92 13.45 -1.53
CA LEU A 87 -11.52 12.95 -0.21
C LEU A 87 -10.38 11.92 -0.33
N SER A 88 -10.53 10.95 -1.23
CA SER A 88 -9.53 9.89 -1.48
C SER A 88 -8.17 10.47 -1.89
N ILE A 89 -8.16 11.48 -2.76
CA ILE A 89 -6.93 12.19 -3.15
C ILE A 89 -6.27 12.84 -1.92
N VAL A 90 -7.06 13.51 -1.08
CA VAL A 90 -6.54 14.15 0.14
C VAL A 90 -5.97 13.11 1.10
N LEU A 91 -6.74 12.06 1.40
CA LEU A 91 -6.32 11.01 2.33
C LEU A 91 -5.06 10.28 1.86
N LEU A 92 -4.94 9.98 0.56
CA LEU A 92 -3.76 9.32 0.00
C LEU A 92 -2.51 10.20 0.10
N ASN A 93 -2.63 11.51 -0.16
CA ASN A 93 -1.51 12.44 0.02
C ASN A 93 -1.11 12.58 1.50
N VAL A 94 -2.07 12.62 2.42
CA VAL A 94 -1.76 12.60 3.85
C VAL A 94 -1.07 11.28 4.25
N SER A 95 -1.49 10.14 3.69
CA SER A 95 -0.82 8.85 3.89
C SER A 95 0.63 8.86 3.39
N SER A 96 0.93 9.55 2.29
CA SER A 96 2.30 9.75 1.81
C SER A 96 3.16 10.47 2.86
N PHE A 97 2.66 11.57 3.42
CA PHE A 97 3.38 12.27 4.50
C PHE A 97 3.54 11.43 5.78
N LEU A 98 2.53 10.62 6.13
CA LEU A 98 2.65 9.70 7.26
C LEU A 98 3.70 8.62 7.01
N CYS A 99 3.85 8.13 5.77
CA CYS A 99 4.93 7.25 5.38
C CYS A 99 6.29 7.88 5.69
N ASP A 100 6.49 9.11 5.24
CA ASP A 100 7.75 9.83 5.38
C ASP A 100 8.10 10.09 6.86
N TRP A 101 7.12 10.48 7.65
CA TRP A 101 7.36 10.92 9.02
C TRP A 101 7.34 9.79 10.06
N VAL A 102 6.72 8.66 9.76
CA VAL A 102 6.52 7.58 10.73
C VAL A 102 7.19 6.29 10.29
N ILE A 103 6.93 5.83 9.07
CA ILE A 103 7.43 4.53 8.59
C ILE A 103 8.90 4.65 8.16
N LEU A 104 9.27 5.71 7.45
CA LEU A 104 10.63 5.97 6.97
C LEU A 104 11.33 7.12 7.71
N ALA A 105 10.93 7.41 8.96
CA ALA A 105 11.39 8.57 9.74
C ALA A 105 12.90 8.61 10.05
N ARG A 106 13.64 7.53 9.78
CA ARG A 106 15.07 7.43 10.14
C ARG A 106 16.01 8.10 9.14
N PHE A 107 15.56 8.41 7.92
CA PHE A 107 16.37 9.00 6.86
C PHE A 107 15.59 9.99 6.01
N LYS A 108 16.32 10.84 5.27
CA LYS A 108 15.70 11.84 4.41
C LYS A 108 15.30 11.19 3.08
N ILE A 109 14.03 10.97 2.87
CA ILE A 109 13.47 10.32 1.67
C ILE A 109 13.95 10.96 0.39
N ARG A 110 14.05 12.30 0.34
CA ARG A 110 14.58 12.99 -0.83
C ARG A 110 16.00 12.54 -1.18
N ASP A 111 16.89 12.45 -0.18
CA ASP A 111 18.27 12.05 -0.42
C ASP A 111 18.33 10.61 -0.92
N GLU A 112 17.54 9.71 -0.32
CA GLU A 112 17.41 8.32 -0.72
C GLU A 112 16.90 8.16 -2.17
N LEU A 113 15.83 8.88 -2.53
CA LEU A 113 15.23 8.74 -3.86
C LEU A 113 16.06 9.42 -4.96
N ILE A 114 16.63 10.60 -4.69
CA ILE A 114 17.25 11.43 -5.75
C ILE A 114 18.75 11.23 -5.82
N ARG A 115 19.47 11.36 -4.67
CA ARG A 115 20.93 11.25 -4.63
C ARG A 115 21.38 9.79 -4.74
N ASP A 116 20.79 8.94 -3.90
CA ASP A 116 21.24 7.55 -3.74
C ASP A 116 20.50 6.60 -4.68
N ARG A 117 19.34 7.04 -5.23
CA ARG A 117 18.48 6.25 -6.13
C ARG A 117 18.08 4.91 -5.52
N ASN A 118 17.85 4.91 -4.21
CA ASN A 118 17.58 3.73 -3.40
C ASN A 118 16.23 3.10 -3.77
N GLN A 119 16.28 2.03 -4.54
CA GLN A 119 15.10 1.28 -4.96
C GLN A 119 14.39 0.59 -3.79
N GLY A 120 15.11 0.26 -2.72
CA GLY A 120 14.52 -0.29 -1.49
C GLY A 120 13.55 0.70 -0.85
N THR A 121 13.98 1.97 -0.74
CA THR A 121 13.13 3.08 -0.27
C THR A 121 11.94 3.29 -1.21
N GLY A 122 12.18 3.32 -2.54
CA GLY A 122 11.12 3.42 -3.54
C GLY A 122 10.08 2.30 -3.43
N ALA A 123 10.52 1.06 -3.18
CA ALA A 123 9.64 -0.09 -3.00
C ALA A 123 8.79 0.04 -1.73
N VAL A 124 9.34 0.53 -0.63
CA VAL A 124 8.56 0.77 0.61
C VAL A 124 7.49 1.83 0.39
N ILE A 125 7.83 2.96 -0.25
CA ILE A 125 6.86 4.01 -0.58
C ILE A 125 5.75 3.45 -1.47
N PHE A 126 6.11 2.69 -2.50
CA PHE A 126 5.13 1.95 -3.31
C PHE A 126 4.19 1.12 -2.44
N GLY A 127 4.75 0.29 -1.55
CA GLY A 127 3.99 -0.59 -0.67
C GLY A 127 3.03 0.16 0.25
N VAL A 128 3.49 1.23 0.89
CA VAL A 128 2.66 2.07 1.79
C VAL A 128 1.52 2.73 1.03
N LEU A 129 1.78 3.28 -0.16
CA LEU A 129 0.76 3.99 -0.94
C LEU A 129 -0.30 3.04 -1.51
N VAL A 130 0.11 1.84 -1.96
CA VAL A 130 -0.83 0.80 -2.36
C VAL A 130 -1.64 0.30 -1.16
N ALA A 131 -0.99 0.05 -0.03
CA ALA A 131 -1.68 -0.34 1.21
C ALA A 131 -2.69 0.71 1.68
N SER A 132 -2.29 1.99 1.66
CA SER A 132 -3.18 3.11 1.97
C SER A 132 -4.34 3.21 0.98
N GLY A 133 -4.10 2.90 -0.30
CA GLY A 133 -5.15 2.81 -1.32
C GLY A 133 -6.20 1.77 -0.97
N PHE A 134 -5.81 0.57 -0.51
CA PHE A 134 -6.75 -0.45 -0.02
C PHE A 134 -7.50 -0.01 1.23
N VAL A 135 -6.81 0.62 2.18
CA VAL A 135 -7.45 1.16 3.39
C VAL A 135 -8.50 2.21 3.03
N ILE A 136 -8.20 3.13 2.12
CA ILE A 136 -9.14 4.15 1.65
C ILE A 136 -10.30 3.48 0.90
N PHE A 137 -10.00 2.47 0.06
CA PHE A 137 -11.01 1.70 -0.65
C PHE A 137 -12.06 1.16 0.33
N GLY A 138 -11.65 0.40 1.34
CA GLY A 138 -12.57 -0.15 2.32
C GLY A 138 -13.28 0.91 3.17
N SER A 139 -12.59 2.02 3.49
CA SER A 139 -13.17 3.11 4.30
C SER A 139 -14.22 3.93 3.57
N VAL A 140 -14.21 3.95 2.24
CA VAL A 140 -15.11 4.73 1.38
C VAL A 140 -16.22 3.87 0.80
N SER A 141 -15.96 2.58 0.55
CA SER A 141 -16.96 1.65 0.01
C SER A 141 -18.02 1.27 1.04
N GLY A 142 -19.24 0.97 0.55
CA GLY A 142 -20.38 0.62 1.39
C GLY A 142 -21.40 1.75 1.53
N SER A 143 -22.48 1.48 2.25
CA SER A 143 -23.58 2.42 2.50
C SER A 143 -23.72 2.78 3.98
N GLY A 144 -24.54 3.79 4.29
CA GLY A 144 -24.81 4.23 5.67
C GLY A 144 -23.70 5.08 6.31
N GLY A 145 -22.50 5.16 5.69
CA GLY A 145 -21.40 5.98 6.16
C GLY A 145 -21.48 7.44 5.71
N THR A 146 -20.56 8.23 6.24
CA THR A 146 -20.37 9.65 5.92
C THR A 146 -18.87 9.92 5.70
N VAL A 147 -18.51 11.11 5.25
CA VAL A 147 -17.11 11.56 5.18
C VAL A 147 -16.36 11.34 6.52
N TRP A 148 -17.06 11.55 7.65
CA TRP A 148 -16.45 11.37 8.98
C TRP A 148 -16.20 9.90 9.34
N THR A 149 -17.07 8.99 8.91
CA THR A 149 -16.83 7.55 9.10
C THR A 149 -15.68 7.06 8.23
N ALA A 150 -15.61 7.49 6.97
CA ALA A 150 -14.50 7.20 6.07
C ALA A 150 -13.18 7.69 6.66
N MET A 151 -13.10 8.92 7.15
CA MET A 151 -11.91 9.45 7.81
C MET A 151 -11.55 8.66 9.07
N GLY A 152 -12.54 8.26 9.87
CA GLY A 152 -12.31 7.47 11.09
C GLY A 152 -11.68 6.11 10.79
N PHE A 153 -12.22 5.35 9.85
CA PHE A 153 -11.65 4.05 9.44
C PHE A 153 -10.30 4.21 8.76
N TRP A 154 -10.10 5.25 7.95
CA TRP A 154 -8.80 5.55 7.39
C TRP A 154 -7.76 5.83 8.49
N ILE A 155 -8.07 6.63 9.53
CA ILE A 155 -7.16 6.88 10.66
C ILE A 155 -6.81 5.57 11.36
N LEU A 156 -7.81 4.73 11.68
CA LEU A 156 -7.58 3.42 12.28
C LEU A 156 -6.69 2.55 11.40
N GLY A 157 -6.92 2.57 10.10
CA GLY A 157 -6.12 1.84 9.12
C GLY A 157 -4.67 2.32 9.05
N GLN A 158 -4.43 3.64 9.07
CA GLN A 158 -3.06 4.16 9.10
C GLN A 158 -2.32 3.76 10.38
N VAL A 159 -2.99 3.79 11.54
CA VAL A 159 -2.41 3.29 12.79
C VAL A 159 -2.03 1.82 12.67
N LEU A 160 -2.88 1.00 12.06
CA LEU A 160 -2.59 -0.42 11.85
C LEU A 160 -1.45 -0.67 10.85
N LEU A 161 -1.30 0.14 9.81
CA LEU A 161 -0.14 0.06 8.92
C LEU A 161 1.16 0.37 9.66
N VAL A 162 1.16 1.36 10.55
CA VAL A 162 2.32 1.65 11.41
C VAL A 162 2.61 0.47 12.37
N VAL A 163 1.57 -0.09 13.00
CA VAL A 163 1.72 -1.28 13.85
C VAL A 163 2.28 -2.45 13.04
N ALA A 164 1.79 -2.67 11.83
CA ALA A 164 2.28 -3.72 10.94
C ALA A 164 3.77 -3.53 10.58
N ALA A 165 4.20 -2.30 10.34
CA ALA A 165 5.60 -1.98 10.10
C ALA A 165 6.48 -2.34 11.32
N LEU A 166 6.01 -2.02 12.53
CA LEU A 166 6.69 -2.40 13.77
C LEU A 166 6.72 -3.91 13.99
N VAL A 167 5.60 -4.60 13.75
CA VAL A 167 5.52 -6.06 13.85
C VAL A 167 6.45 -6.72 12.85
N TYR A 168 6.48 -6.25 11.59
CA TYR A 168 7.38 -6.78 10.58
C TYR A 168 8.85 -6.65 11.00
N ASN A 169 9.25 -5.48 11.50
CA ASN A 169 10.61 -5.27 12.00
C ASN A 169 10.93 -6.12 13.25
N LEU A 170 9.93 -6.48 14.05
CA LEU A 170 10.08 -7.34 15.22
C LEU A 170 10.27 -8.82 14.86
N ILE A 171 9.55 -9.30 13.83
CA ILE A 171 9.61 -10.72 13.40
C ILE A 171 10.79 -11.01 12.46
N THR A 172 11.43 -9.98 11.91
CA THR A 172 12.65 -10.12 11.12
C THR A 172 13.88 -10.14 12.03
N PRO A 173 14.87 -11.01 11.78
CA PRO A 173 16.09 -11.09 12.62
C PRO A 173 17.12 -10.00 12.28
N PHE A 174 16.77 -9.01 11.48
CA PHE A 174 17.59 -7.87 11.08
C PHE A 174 16.80 -6.56 11.18
N ASP A 175 17.49 -5.44 11.33
CA ASP A 175 16.87 -4.10 11.32
C ASP A 175 16.52 -3.72 9.86
N VAL A 176 15.23 -3.77 9.53
CA VAL A 176 14.73 -3.53 8.17
C VAL A 176 15.13 -2.14 7.68
N HIS A 177 15.04 -1.12 8.53
CA HIS A 177 15.37 0.26 8.15
C HIS A 177 16.86 0.41 7.83
N LYS A 178 17.74 -0.22 8.62
CA LYS A 178 19.18 -0.20 8.33
C LYS A 178 19.56 -0.93 7.05
N GLU A 179 18.83 -2.01 6.72
CA GLU A 179 19.06 -2.70 5.46
C GLU A 179 18.60 -1.86 4.27
N ILE A 180 17.46 -1.17 4.37
CA ILE A 180 16.98 -0.26 3.33
C ILE A 180 17.95 0.91 3.14
N GLU A 181 18.44 1.53 4.22
CA GLU A 181 19.43 2.61 4.19
C GLU A 181 20.75 2.20 3.49
N LYS A 182 21.07 0.90 3.45
CA LYS A 182 22.23 0.34 2.75
C LYS A 182 21.93 -0.05 1.28
N ASP A 183 20.90 0.48 0.69
CA ASP A 183 20.43 0.14 -0.66
C ASP A 183 20.02 -1.33 -0.84
N ASN A 184 19.57 -2.00 0.25
CA ASN A 184 19.07 -3.36 0.15
C ASN A 184 17.66 -3.39 -0.44
N VAL A 185 17.58 -3.52 -1.74
CA VAL A 185 16.33 -3.59 -2.51
C VAL A 185 15.46 -4.77 -2.08
N ALA A 186 16.08 -5.92 -1.74
CA ALA A 186 15.35 -7.10 -1.29
C ALA A 186 14.60 -6.83 0.02
N ALA A 187 15.23 -6.15 0.99
CA ALA A 187 14.58 -5.78 2.24
C ALA A 187 13.40 -4.83 2.01
N GLY A 188 13.55 -3.86 1.09
CA GLY A 188 12.47 -2.93 0.72
C GLY A 188 11.28 -3.63 0.07
N ILE A 189 11.51 -4.55 -0.87
CA ILE A 189 10.44 -5.31 -1.56
C ILE A 189 9.69 -6.21 -0.58
N ALA A 190 10.40 -6.95 0.27
CA ALA A 190 9.78 -7.84 1.23
C ALA A 190 8.91 -7.06 2.23
N PHE A 191 9.42 -5.94 2.72
CA PHE A 191 8.67 -5.05 3.63
C PHE A 191 7.44 -4.43 2.93
N ALA A 192 7.58 -3.97 1.68
CA ALA A 192 6.46 -3.47 0.88
C ALA A 192 5.35 -4.52 0.72
N GLY A 193 5.72 -5.78 0.46
CA GLY A 193 4.78 -6.89 0.36
C GLY A 193 3.98 -7.11 1.64
N ALA A 194 4.63 -7.05 2.80
CA ALA A 194 3.96 -7.17 4.10
C ALA A 194 2.99 -6.00 4.34
N LEU A 195 3.38 -4.76 4.00
CA LEU A 195 2.52 -3.58 4.14
C LEU A 195 1.29 -3.67 3.23
N ILE A 196 1.47 -4.06 1.96
CA ILE A 196 0.35 -4.27 1.01
C ILE A 196 -0.62 -5.33 1.55
N ALA A 197 -0.10 -6.44 2.05
CA ALA A 197 -0.93 -7.52 2.61
C ALA A 197 -1.79 -7.02 3.78
N ILE A 198 -1.21 -6.27 4.70
CA ILE A 198 -1.98 -5.67 5.79
C ILE A 198 -2.97 -4.62 5.27
N GLY A 199 -2.58 -3.81 4.27
CA GLY A 199 -3.49 -2.88 3.60
C GLY A 199 -4.73 -3.57 3.02
N ILE A 200 -4.56 -4.74 2.38
CA ILE A 200 -5.67 -5.55 1.86
C ILE A 200 -6.60 -6.02 3.01
N VAL A 201 -6.05 -6.60 4.08
CA VAL A 201 -6.86 -7.12 5.19
C VAL A 201 -7.55 -5.99 5.97
N VAL A 202 -6.86 -4.86 6.17
CA VAL A 202 -7.43 -3.69 6.84
C VAL A 202 -8.49 -3.02 5.97
N GLY A 203 -8.27 -2.96 4.65
CA GLY A 203 -9.27 -2.50 3.68
C GLY A 203 -10.54 -3.35 3.75
N LEU A 204 -10.40 -4.69 3.71
CA LEU A 204 -11.51 -5.62 3.92
C LEU A 204 -12.23 -5.37 5.25
N ALA A 205 -11.47 -5.19 6.34
CA ALA A 205 -12.04 -4.95 7.66
C ALA A 205 -12.86 -3.66 7.74
N ALA A 206 -12.55 -2.68 6.91
CA ALA A 206 -13.27 -1.39 6.83
C ALA A 206 -14.41 -1.41 5.79
N GLU A 207 -14.42 -2.40 4.89
CA GLU A 207 -15.40 -2.51 3.81
C GLU A 207 -16.78 -2.91 4.35
N GLY A 208 -17.82 -2.42 3.71
CA GLY A 208 -19.21 -2.77 4.00
C GLY A 208 -20.01 -1.63 4.64
N ASP A 209 -21.27 -1.95 4.99
CA ASP A 209 -22.20 -0.95 5.45
C ASP A 209 -21.89 -0.49 6.88
N PHE A 210 -21.91 0.82 7.09
CA PHE A 210 -21.75 1.38 8.42
C PHE A 210 -23.08 1.35 9.17
N VAL A 211 -23.12 0.60 10.28
CA VAL A 211 -24.28 0.54 11.18
C VAL A 211 -24.05 1.46 12.38
N SER A 212 -22.97 1.27 13.09
CA SER A 212 -22.58 2.10 14.24
C SER A 212 -21.12 1.89 14.61
N TRP A 213 -20.51 2.87 15.27
CA TRP A 213 -19.15 2.72 15.82
C TRP A 213 -19.01 1.54 16.78
N ARG A 214 -20.08 1.24 17.54
CA ARG A 214 -20.10 0.15 18.51
C ARG A 214 -20.06 -1.23 17.86
N GLU A 215 -20.58 -1.37 16.67
CA GLU A 215 -20.60 -2.63 15.91
C GLU A 215 -19.40 -2.74 14.97
N ASN A 216 -19.15 -1.70 14.16
CA ASN A 216 -18.14 -1.78 13.13
C ASN A 216 -16.69 -1.74 13.66
N VAL A 217 -16.38 -0.97 14.74
CA VAL A 217 -15.01 -0.90 15.26
C VAL A 217 -14.51 -2.22 15.86
N PRO A 218 -15.27 -2.95 16.69
CA PRO A 218 -14.83 -4.28 17.17
C PRO A 218 -14.62 -5.28 16.03
N ALA A 219 -15.50 -5.30 15.02
CA ALA A 219 -15.32 -6.15 13.85
C ALA A 219 -14.04 -5.79 13.08
N PHE A 220 -13.82 -4.50 12.81
CA PHE A 220 -12.61 -3.98 12.18
C PHE A 220 -11.34 -4.42 12.94
N ILE A 221 -11.31 -4.27 14.27
CA ILE A 221 -10.15 -4.68 15.09
C ILE A 221 -9.94 -6.19 15.02
N ALA A 222 -11.01 -7.00 15.01
CA ALA A 222 -10.91 -8.44 14.92
C ALA A 222 -10.26 -8.89 13.58
N TYR A 223 -10.73 -8.38 12.46
CA TYR A 223 -10.17 -8.69 11.15
C TYR A 223 -8.74 -8.20 11.01
N ALA A 224 -8.47 -6.97 11.44
CA ALA A 224 -7.11 -6.42 11.44
C ALA A 224 -6.14 -7.24 12.31
N GLY A 225 -6.64 -7.74 13.45
CA GLY A 225 -5.88 -8.65 14.33
C GLY A 225 -5.50 -9.96 13.63
N ILE A 226 -6.43 -10.55 12.87
CA ILE A 226 -6.15 -11.74 12.04
C ILE A 226 -5.02 -11.43 11.05
N GLY A 227 -5.08 -10.29 10.37
CA GLY A 227 -4.04 -9.85 9.43
C GLY A 227 -2.67 -9.75 10.10
N LEU A 228 -2.57 -9.08 11.25
CA LEU A 228 -1.31 -8.93 11.98
C LEU A 228 -0.73 -10.27 12.46
N VAL A 229 -1.57 -11.15 12.98
CA VAL A 229 -1.16 -12.48 13.43
C VAL A 229 -0.75 -13.37 12.27
N SER A 230 -1.30 -13.17 11.08
CA SER A 230 -0.95 -13.95 9.89
C SER A 230 0.48 -13.69 9.40
N LEU A 231 1.06 -12.49 9.63
CA LEU A 231 2.39 -12.12 9.12
C LEU A 231 3.50 -13.11 9.53
N PRO A 232 3.72 -13.41 10.83
CA PRO A 232 4.77 -14.37 11.22
C PRO A 232 4.47 -15.78 10.70
N PHE A 233 3.20 -16.17 10.60
CA PHE A 233 2.81 -17.46 10.06
C PHE A 233 3.12 -17.59 8.56
N LEU A 234 2.78 -16.56 7.77
CA LEU A 234 3.08 -16.53 6.34
C LEU A 234 4.59 -16.52 6.08
N ARG A 235 5.37 -15.81 6.92
CA ARG A 235 6.83 -15.85 6.83
C ARG A 235 7.38 -17.25 7.05
N LEU A 236 6.91 -17.96 8.09
CA LEU A 236 7.30 -19.34 8.37
C LEU A 236 6.90 -20.28 7.22
N LEU A 237 5.73 -20.06 6.63
CA LEU A 237 5.23 -20.84 5.50
C LEU A 237 6.13 -20.62 4.26
N THR A 238 6.56 -19.39 4.01
CA THR A 238 7.50 -19.05 2.94
C THR A 238 8.81 -19.78 3.07
N ASP A 239 9.42 -19.77 4.26
CA ASP A 239 10.66 -20.47 4.54
C ASP A 239 10.56 -21.99 4.28
N ARG A 240 9.41 -22.59 4.63
CA ARG A 240 9.27 -24.05 4.59
C ARG A 240 8.74 -24.60 3.27
N LEU A 241 7.82 -23.89 2.62
CA LEU A 241 7.11 -24.37 1.44
C LEU A 241 7.58 -23.71 0.14
N LEU A 242 7.83 -22.41 0.15
CA LEU A 242 8.14 -21.69 -1.09
C LEU A 242 9.65 -21.63 -1.37
N LEU A 243 10.47 -21.58 -0.33
CA LEU A 243 11.92 -21.53 -0.43
C LEU A 243 12.58 -22.62 0.44
N PRO A 244 12.31 -23.93 0.17
CA PRO A 244 12.82 -25.00 1.00
C PRO A 244 14.35 -25.09 0.93
N GLY A 245 14.99 -25.29 2.08
CA GLY A 245 16.45 -25.48 2.18
C GLY A 245 17.27 -24.22 2.34
N VAL A 246 16.65 -23.04 2.34
CA VAL A 246 17.31 -21.75 2.63
C VAL A 246 16.54 -21.03 3.74
N LYS A 247 17.23 -20.11 4.44
CA LYS A 247 16.56 -19.18 5.36
C LYS A 247 16.29 -17.88 4.61
N LEU A 248 15.03 -17.51 4.48
CA LEU A 248 14.58 -16.31 3.82
C LEU A 248 15.33 -15.05 4.31
N SER A 249 15.51 -14.93 5.63
CA SER A 249 16.25 -13.81 6.22
C SER A 249 17.69 -13.72 5.73
N ASP A 250 18.39 -14.86 5.63
CA ASP A 250 19.78 -14.91 5.15
C ASP A 250 19.87 -14.51 3.67
N GLU A 251 18.89 -14.94 2.86
CA GLU A 251 18.81 -14.57 1.45
C GLU A 251 18.55 -13.06 1.27
N ILE A 252 17.63 -12.49 2.06
CA ILE A 252 17.29 -11.06 1.96
C ILE A 252 18.47 -10.16 2.33
N ILE A 253 19.27 -10.51 3.34
CA ILE A 253 20.44 -9.71 3.74
C ILE A 253 21.76 -10.17 3.11
N GLY A 254 21.71 -11.17 2.23
CA GLY A 254 22.89 -11.67 1.53
C GLY A 254 23.85 -12.46 2.43
N LEU A 255 23.40 -12.94 3.59
CA LEU A 255 24.16 -13.84 4.47
C LEU A 255 23.91 -15.27 4.03
N ARG A 256 24.94 -15.96 3.51
CA ARG A 256 24.85 -17.40 3.24
C ARG A 256 25.72 -18.21 4.18
N PRO A 257 25.19 -19.32 4.69
CA PRO A 257 25.96 -20.22 5.56
C PRO A 257 27.04 -21.01 4.82
N ASP A 258 27.08 -20.95 3.48
CA ASP A 258 28.07 -21.68 2.71
C ASP A 258 29.45 -21.02 2.84
N LYS A 259 30.44 -21.86 3.17
CA LYS A 259 31.86 -21.50 3.38
C LYS A 259 32.60 -21.03 2.12
N SER A 260 31.93 -20.91 0.99
CA SER A 260 32.47 -20.26 -0.19
C SER A 260 32.58 -18.76 0.07
N LYS A 261 33.79 -18.22 -0.01
CA LYS A 261 34.16 -16.82 0.31
C LYS A 261 33.52 -15.76 -0.60
N GLU A 262 32.56 -16.10 -1.42
CA GLU A 262 31.85 -15.15 -2.27
C GLU A 262 30.68 -14.52 -1.50
N LYS A 263 30.84 -13.26 -1.11
CA LYS A 263 29.72 -12.41 -0.67
C LYS A 263 28.74 -12.28 -1.84
N ARG A 264 27.67 -13.06 -1.84
CA ARG A 264 26.54 -12.78 -2.72
C ARG A 264 25.74 -11.65 -2.08
N GLY A 265 25.35 -10.65 -2.89
CA GLY A 265 24.47 -9.57 -2.44
C GLY A 265 23.08 -10.06 -2.05
N PRO A 266 22.22 -9.16 -1.55
CA PRO A 266 20.81 -9.44 -1.23
C PRO A 266 20.08 -10.14 -2.39
N ASN A 267 19.25 -11.13 -2.07
CA ASN A 267 18.49 -11.90 -3.06
C ASN A 267 17.12 -11.28 -3.31
N VAL A 268 17.00 -10.47 -4.36
CA VAL A 268 15.74 -9.81 -4.76
C VAL A 268 14.67 -10.84 -5.15
N GLY A 269 15.06 -11.98 -5.74
CA GLY A 269 14.12 -13.05 -6.08
C GLY A 269 13.45 -13.65 -4.84
N ALA A 270 14.19 -13.87 -3.75
CA ALA A 270 13.63 -14.33 -2.49
C ALA A 270 12.66 -13.31 -1.89
N ALA A 271 12.96 -12.02 -2.01
CA ALA A 271 12.09 -10.94 -1.57
C ALA A 271 10.76 -10.89 -2.35
N TYR A 272 10.79 -11.10 -3.67
CA TYR A 272 9.56 -11.21 -4.46
C TYR A 272 8.69 -12.41 -4.04
N VAL A 273 9.29 -13.55 -3.71
CA VAL A 273 8.56 -14.71 -3.21
C VAL A 273 7.95 -14.42 -1.84
N GLU A 274 8.66 -13.73 -0.95
CA GLU A 274 8.11 -13.30 0.35
C GLU A 274 6.95 -12.33 0.16
N ALA A 275 7.13 -11.29 -0.64
CA ALA A 275 6.08 -10.30 -0.93
C ALA A 275 4.84 -10.96 -1.53
N PHE A 276 5.02 -11.88 -2.49
CA PHE A 276 3.93 -12.67 -3.05
C PHE A 276 3.21 -13.48 -1.98
N ALA A 277 3.94 -14.17 -1.09
CA ALA A 277 3.35 -15.00 -0.05
C ALA A 277 2.46 -14.18 0.91
N TYR A 278 2.91 -13.00 1.31
CA TYR A 278 2.11 -12.09 2.12
C TYR A 278 0.85 -11.62 1.40
N ILE A 279 0.97 -11.15 0.17
CA ILE A 279 -0.15 -10.64 -0.63
C ILE A 279 -1.14 -11.76 -0.93
N ALA A 280 -0.67 -12.94 -1.34
CA ALA A 280 -1.52 -14.11 -1.58
C ALA A 280 -2.24 -14.55 -0.30
N GLY A 281 -1.55 -14.57 0.84
CA GLY A 281 -2.14 -14.88 2.14
C GLY A 281 -3.24 -13.88 2.52
N ALA A 282 -3.04 -12.59 2.25
CA ALA A 282 -4.04 -11.56 2.49
C ALA A 282 -5.30 -11.76 1.63
N PHE A 283 -5.15 -12.11 0.34
CA PHE A 283 -6.29 -12.42 -0.52
C PHE A 283 -7.01 -13.72 -0.10
N ILE A 284 -6.28 -14.73 0.38
CA ILE A 284 -6.89 -15.95 0.94
C ILE A 284 -7.75 -15.58 2.15
N ILE A 285 -7.24 -14.73 3.05
CA ILE A 285 -8.02 -14.22 4.19
C ILE A 285 -9.25 -13.47 3.68
N TYR A 286 -9.10 -12.57 2.72
CA TYR A 286 -10.19 -11.80 2.10
C TYR A 286 -11.30 -12.69 1.52
N TRP A 287 -10.96 -13.81 0.89
CA TRP A 287 -11.94 -14.71 0.28
C TRP A 287 -12.57 -15.71 1.27
N CYS A 288 -11.92 -15.97 2.40
CA CYS A 288 -12.38 -16.99 3.37
C CYS A 288 -13.18 -16.40 4.53
N ILE A 289 -13.10 -15.12 4.76
CA ILE A 289 -13.77 -14.41 5.86
C ILE A 289 -14.78 -13.40 5.32
#